data_72c93378aaf4d5dfddb413e994224a3c
#
_entry.id   72c93378aaf4d5dfddb413e994224a3c
#
_cell.length_a   1.000
_cell.length_b   1.000
_cell.length_c   1.000
_cell.angle_alpha   90.00
_cell.angle_beta   90.00
_cell.angle_gamma   90.00
#
_symmetry.space_group_name_H-M   'P 1'
#
loop_
_entity.id
_entity.type
_entity.pdbx_description
1 polymer ?
#
loop_
_entity_poly.entity_id
_entity_poly.type
_entity_poly.pdbx_seq_one_letter_code
_entity_poly.pdbx_strand_id
1 'polypeptide(L)'
;MAQMSLLRLLQISDSSFPSGAFAFSNGLETLHKENEKFDAGSLYKLLVQQIVPRWCDFDRYFIVSAYEANSDTEKLFHLDWQCHIQNTNAALADSSRRMGRSLLTVHRKINTTGVDEFW
;
A
#
# COMPACT_ATOMS: atom_id res chain seq x y z
N MET A 1 -5.03 0.39 -25.97
CA MET A 1 -4.99 -0.18 -24.60
C MET A 1 -3.83 0.36 -23.78
N ALA A 2 -2.59 0.41 -24.25
CA ALA A 2 -1.43 0.91 -23.48
C ALA A 2 -1.58 2.38 -22.98
N GLN A 3 -2.18 3.25 -23.76
CA GLN A 3 -2.36 4.67 -23.41
C GLN A 3 -3.34 4.89 -22.25
N MET A 4 -4.40 4.08 -22.17
CA MET A 4 -5.33 4.11 -21.03
C MET A 4 -4.70 3.59 -19.74
N SER A 5 -3.81 2.61 -19.83
CA SER A 5 -3.06 2.09 -18.67
C SER A 5 -2.10 3.12 -18.10
N LEU A 6 -1.42 3.88 -18.96
CA LEU A 6 -0.50 4.95 -18.52
C LEU A 6 -1.25 6.08 -17.79
N LEU A 7 -2.40 6.52 -18.33
CA LEU A 7 -3.23 7.56 -17.69
C LEU A 7 -3.74 7.11 -16.32
N ARG A 8 -4.16 5.85 -16.18
CA ARG A 8 -4.57 5.27 -14.89
C ARG A 8 -3.40 5.22 -13.91
N LEU A 9 -2.22 4.82 -14.37
CA LEU A 9 -1.02 4.80 -13.53
C LEU A 9 -0.67 6.20 -13.03
N LEU A 10 -0.69 7.21 -13.91
CA LEU A 10 -0.44 8.61 -13.55
C LEU A 10 -1.51 9.12 -12.57
N GLN A 11 -2.77 8.78 -12.76
CA GLN A 11 -3.85 9.15 -11.85
C GLN A 11 -3.65 8.56 -10.45
N ILE A 12 -3.31 7.27 -10.33
CA ILE A 12 -3.07 6.61 -9.04
C ILE A 12 -1.82 7.15 -8.35
N SER A 13 -0.82 7.57 -9.14
CA SER A 13 0.44 8.12 -8.63
C SER A 13 0.33 9.59 -8.20
N ASP A 14 -0.78 10.26 -8.50
CA ASP A 14 -1.01 11.65 -8.09
C ASP A 14 -1.25 11.71 -6.57
N SER A 15 -0.56 12.63 -5.89
CA SER A 15 -0.71 12.87 -4.44
C SER A 15 -2.12 13.31 -4.04
N SER A 16 -2.88 13.87 -4.97
CA SER A 16 -4.28 14.27 -4.78
C SER A 16 -5.26 13.10 -4.93
N PHE A 17 -4.79 11.93 -5.37
CA PHE A 17 -5.66 10.76 -5.52
C PHE A 17 -6.17 10.30 -4.14
N PRO A 18 -7.48 10.18 -3.93
CA PRO A 18 -8.07 9.99 -2.62
C PRO A 18 -7.94 8.53 -2.11
N SER A 19 -6.75 7.96 -2.18
CA SER A 19 -6.44 6.65 -1.59
C SER A 19 -6.30 6.69 -0.07
N GLY A 20 -6.16 7.90 0.51
CA GLY A 20 -5.91 8.09 1.94
C GLY A 20 -4.45 7.86 2.36
N ALA A 21 -3.56 7.46 1.43
CA ALA A 21 -2.17 7.16 1.74
C ALA A 21 -1.37 8.38 2.21
N PHE A 22 -1.68 9.56 1.70
CA PHE A 22 -0.99 10.81 2.03
C PHE A 22 -1.11 11.21 3.52
N ALA A 23 -2.19 10.79 4.19
CA ALA A 23 -2.43 11.11 5.60
C ALA A 23 -1.62 10.25 6.59
N PHE A 24 -0.88 9.27 6.11
CA PHE A 24 -0.18 8.32 6.97
C PHE A 24 1.33 8.40 6.78
N SER A 25 2.01 8.99 7.78
CA SER A 25 3.49 8.99 7.85
C SER A 25 4.08 7.68 8.34
N ASN A 26 3.22 6.68 8.70
CA ASN A 26 3.62 5.38 9.28
C ASN A 26 4.57 5.51 10.48
N GLY A 27 4.39 6.56 11.29
CA GLY A 27 5.17 6.80 12.49
C GLY A 27 6.39 7.72 12.29
N LEU A 28 6.72 8.13 11.08
CA LEU A 28 7.87 9.01 10.80
C LEU A 28 7.75 10.36 11.53
N GLU A 29 6.55 10.95 11.55
CA GLU A 29 6.31 12.20 12.29
C GLU A 29 6.49 12.03 13.80
N THR A 30 6.08 10.89 14.34
CA THR A 30 6.27 10.57 15.75
C THR A 30 7.76 10.44 16.08
N LEU A 31 8.50 9.68 15.26
CA LEU A 31 9.94 9.54 15.40
C LEU A 31 10.67 10.89 15.32
N HIS A 32 10.23 11.78 14.44
CA HIS A 32 10.80 13.13 14.32
C HIS A 32 10.48 14.00 15.56
N LYS A 33 9.28 13.89 16.11
CA LYS A 33 8.87 14.65 17.29
C LYS A 33 9.54 14.16 18.59
N GLU A 34 9.72 12.85 18.72
CA GLU A 34 10.30 12.22 19.92
C GLU A 34 11.83 12.29 19.91
N ASN A 35 12.45 12.50 18.77
CA ASN A 35 13.90 12.54 18.62
C ASN A 35 14.36 13.91 18.12
N GLU A 36 14.71 14.79 19.04
CA GLU A 36 15.19 16.16 18.77
C GLU A 36 16.38 16.20 17.80
N LYS A 37 17.12 15.11 17.66
CA LYS A 37 18.28 14.96 16.78
C LYS A 37 18.00 14.11 15.55
N PHE A 38 16.73 14.03 15.10
CA PHE A 38 16.39 13.28 13.90
C PHE A 38 16.93 14.01 12.66
N ASP A 39 18.04 13.50 12.15
CA ASP A 39 18.78 14.04 11.02
C ASP A 39 18.74 13.10 9.78
N ALA A 40 19.42 13.48 8.73
CA ALA A 40 19.54 12.68 7.51
C ALA A 40 20.16 11.29 7.76
N GLY A 41 21.09 11.18 8.72
CA GLY A 41 21.69 9.90 9.10
C GLY A 41 20.67 8.97 9.80
N SER A 42 19.84 9.53 10.67
CA SER A 42 18.73 8.82 11.31
C SER A 42 17.71 8.33 10.31
N LEU A 43 17.33 9.18 9.34
CA LEU A 43 16.44 8.80 8.25
C LEU A 43 17.06 7.69 7.39
N TYR A 44 18.33 7.79 7.03
CA TYR A 44 19.01 6.75 6.27
C TYR A 44 19.01 5.40 6.98
N LYS A 45 19.31 5.39 8.30
CA LYS A 45 19.25 4.17 9.12
C LYS A 45 17.85 3.56 9.13
N LEU A 46 16.81 4.38 9.31
CA LEU A 46 15.42 3.92 9.26
C LEU A 46 15.09 3.26 7.92
N LEU A 47 15.47 3.92 6.82
CA LEU A 47 15.24 3.37 5.48
C LEU A 47 15.94 2.02 5.29
N VAL A 48 17.23 1.94 5.59
CA VAL A 48 18.03 0.72 5.34
C VAL A 48 17.67 -0.41 6.30
N GLN A 49 17.37 -0.10 7.56
CA GLN A 49 17.15 -1.13 8.59
C GLN A 49 15.70 -1.57 8.73
N GLN A 50 14.74 -0.78 8.29
CA GLN A 50 13.32 -1.08 8.47
C GLN A 50 12.52 -1.08 7.15
N ILE A 51 12.62 0.01 6.38
CA ILE A 51 11.77 0.16 5.19
C ILE A 51 12.19 -0.78 4.07
N VAL A 52 13.50 -0.82 3.75
CA VAL A 52 14.01 -1.68 2.67
C VAL A 52 13.83 -3.18 2.97
N PRO A 53 14.17 -3.68 4.18
CA PRO A 53 13.89 -5.08 4.53
C PRO A 53 12.41 -5.41 4.45
N ARG A 54 11.53 -4.57 5.01
CA ARG A 54 10.10 -4.77 4.91
C ARG A 54 9.62 -4.87 3.46
N TRP A 55 10.08 -3.97 2.61
CA TRP A 55 9.78 -4.01 1.17
C TRP A 55 10.25 -5.32 0.53
N CYS A 56 11.50 -5.72 0.78
CA CYS A 56 12.09 -6.90 0.16
C CYS A 56 11.45 -8.20 0.61
N ASP A 57 11.17 -8.32 1.92
CA ASP A 57 10.82 -9.58 2.56
C ASP A 57 9.30 -9.75 2.72
N PHE A 58 8.53 -8.66 2.61
CA PHE A 58 7.09 -8.68 2.82
C PHE A 58 6.31 -8.06 1.66
N ASP A 59 6.37 -6.74 1.49
CA ASP A 59 5.47 -6.02 0.59
C ASP A 59 5.62 -6.47 -0.88
N ARG A 60 6.85 -6.65 -1.34
CA ARG A 60 7.16 -7.09 -2.72
C ARG A 60 6.55 -8.45 -3.04
N TYR A 61 6.61 -9.40 -2.10
CA TYR A 61 6.03 -10.72 -2.29
C TYR A 61 4.52 -10.63 -2.60
N PHE A 62 3.76 -9.91 -1.80
CA PHE A 62 2.32 -9.78 -1.98
C PHE A 62 1.95 -9.02 -3.27
N ILE A 63 2.71 -7.98 -3.61
CA ILE A 63 2.48 -7.21 -4.85
C ILE A 63 2.72 -8.10 -6.08
N VAL A 64 3.82 -8.83 -6.13
CA VAL A 64 4.13 -9.72 -7.25
C VAL A 64 3.12 -10.86 -7.34
N SER A 65 2.80 -11.51 -6.22
CA SER A 65 1.83 -12.61 -6.19
C SER A 65 0.42 -12.16 -6.59
N ALA A 66 0.00 -10.95 -6.19
CA ALA A 66 -1.28 -10.39 -6.60
C ALA A 66 -1.30 -10.07 -8.11
N TYR A 67 -0.20 -9.54 -8.65
CA TYR A 67 -0.06 -9.31 -10.08
C TYR A 67 -0.13 -10.63 -10.88
N GLU A 68 0.56 -11.67 -10.42
CA GLU A 68 0.55 -13.01 -11.05
C GLU A 68 -0.80 -13.73 -10.90
N ALA A 69 -1.56 -13.45 -9.84
CA ALA A 69 -2.91 -13.95 -9.68
C ALA A 69 -3.86 -13.42 -10.75
N ASN A 70 -3.53 -12.28 -11.36
CA ASN A 70 -4.33 -11.65 -12.41
C ASN A 70 -5.80 -11.44 -11.95
N SER A 71 -6.78 -12.11 -12.58
CA SER A 71 -8.21 -11.99 -12.26
C SER A 71 -8.73 -13.14 -11.39
N ASP A 72 -7.85 -13.94 -10.81
CA ASP A 72 -8.23 -15.03 -9.89
C ASP A 72 -8.58 -14.45 -8.51
N THR A 73 -9.87 -14.18 -8.31
CA THR A 73 -10.41 -13.56 -7.10
C THR A 73 -10.19 -14.43 -5.86
N GLU A 74 -10.29 -15.74 -5.97
CA GLU A 74 -10.08 -16.66 -4.85
C GLU A 74 -8.62 -16.57 -4.36
N LYS A 75 -7.68 -16.58 -5.29
CA LYS A 75 -6.26 -16.39 -5.00
C LYS A 75 -5.95 -15.01 -4.42
N LEU A 76 -6.60 -13.97 -4.92
CA LEU A 76 -6.44 -12.61 -4.39
C LEU A 76 -6.97 -12.49 -2.95
N PHE A 77 -8.13 -13.08 -2.62
CA PHE A 77 -8.65 -13.13 -1.26
C PHE A 77 -7.71 -13.90 -0.31
N HIS A 78 -7.16 -15.00 -0.78
CA HIS A 78 -6.20 -15.76 0.02
C HIS A 78 -4.92 -14.96 0.31
N LEU A 79 -4.40 -14.23 -0.69
CA LEU A 79 -3.25 -13.34 -0.52
C LEU A 79 -3.55 -12.17 0.44
N ASP A 80 -4.74 -11.55 0.34
CA ASP A 80 -5.16 -10.48 1.25
C ASP A 80 -5.21 -10.97 2.70
N TRP A 81 -5.79 -12.15 2.91
CA TRP A 81 -5.84 -12.78 4.23
C TRP A 81 -4.43 -13.10 4.76
N GLN A 82 -3.56 -13.70 3.94
CA GLN A 82 -2.17 -13.96 4.32
C GLN A 82 -1.41 -12.68 4.66
N CYS A 83 -1.56 -11.64 3.85
CA CYS A 83 -0.96 -10.33 4.12
C CYS A 83 -1.42 -9.76 5.46
N HIS A 84 -2.72 -9.90 5.77
CA HIS A 84 -3.28 -9.43 7.02
C HIS A 84 -2.71 -10.15 8.24
N ILE A 85 -2.70 -11.48 8.24
CA ILE A 85 -2.23 -12.28 9.40
C ILE A 85 -0.72 -12.21 9.62
N GLN A 86 0.06 -12.02 8.54
CA GLN A 86 1.51 -11.88 8.63
C GLN A 86 1.94 -10.47 9.04
N ASN A 87 1.04 -9.50 8.97
CA ASN A 87 1.34 -8.14 9.40
C ASN A 87 1.23 -8.02 10.92
N THR A 88 2.34 -8.22 11.61
CA THR A 88 2.42 -8.26 13.08
C THR A 88 2.12 -6.92 13.75
N ASN A 89 2.17 -5.81 13.02
CA ASN A 89 1.83 -4.49 13.53
C ASN A 89 0.37 -4.16 13.22
N ALA A 90 -0.50 -4.22 14.23
CA ALA A 90 -1.94 -3.98 14.08
C ALA A 90 -2.25 -2.59 13.50
N ALA A 91 -1.53 -1.55 13.90
CA ALA A 91 -1.76 -0.20 13.40
C ALA A 91 -1.43 -0.08 11.91
N LEU A 92 -0.36 -0.73 11.45
CA LEU A 92 0.00 -0.78 10.02
C LEU A 92 -1.00 -1.65 9.23
N ALA A 93 -1.46 -2.76 9.79
CA ALA A 93 -2.47 -3.61 9.18
C ALA A 93 -3.78 -2.85 8.97
N ASP A 94 -4.27 -2.15 10.00
CA ASP A 94 -5.48 -1.34 9.92
C ASP A 94 -5.34 -0.17 8.92
N SER A 95 -4.20 0.50 8.93
CA SER A 95 -3.89 1.57 7.98
C SER A 95 -3.91 1.06 6.54
N SER A 96 -3.25 -0.06 6.26
CA SER A 96 -3.23 -0.71 4.95
C SER A 96 -4.65 -1.05 4.47
N ARG A 97 -5.48 -1.64 5.34
CA ARG A 97 -6.87 -1.96 5.01
C ARG A 97 -7.73 -0.73 4.71
N ARG A 98 -7.57 0.34 5.48
CA ARG A 98 -8.27 1.61 5.21
C ARG A 98 -7.88 2.18 3.86
N MET A 99 -6.58 2.19 3.54
CA MET A 99 -6.10 2.65 2.23
C MET A 99 -6.63 1.79 1.09
N GLY A 100 -6.62 0.46 1.23
CA GLY A 100 -7.16 -0.47 0.25
C GLY A 100 -8.66 -0.24 0.00
N ARG A 101 -9.47 -0.11 1.05
CA ARG A 101 -10.90 0.21 0.93
C ARG A 101 -11.15 1.56 0.28
N SER A 102 -10.36 2.57 0.62
CA SER A 102 -10.46 3.89 0.02
C SER A 102 -10.20 3.82 -1.48
N LEU A 103 -9.13 3.12 -1.88
CA LEU A 103 -8.75 2.89 -3.26
C LEU A 103 -9.88 2.17 -4.03
N LEU A 104 -10.37 1.05 -3.50
CA LEU A 104 -11.47 0.28 -4.11
C LEU A 104 -12.74 1.13 -4.25
N THR A 105 -13.08 1.94 -3.25
CA THR A 105 -14.24 2.85 -3.30
C THR A 105 -14.13 3.83 -4.46
N VAL A 106 -12.95 4.40 -4.69
CA VAL A 106 -12.73 5.32 -5.80
C VAL A 106 -12.85 4.59 -7.14
N HIS A 107 -12.19 3.44 -7.26
CA HIS A 107 -12.22 2.64 -8.49
C HIS A 107 -13.63 2.14 -8.83
N ARG A 108 -14.44 1.81 -7.83
CA ARG A 108 -15.85 1.47 -7.99
C ARG A 108 -16.66 2.64 -8.54
N LYS A 109 -16.46 3.85 -8.00
CA LYS A 109 -17.15 5.06 -8.48
C LYS A 109 -16.83 5.41 -9.93
N ILE A 110 -15.64 5.10 -10.41
CA ILE A 110 -15.22 5.31 -11.80
C ILE A 110 -15.43 4.08 -12.69
N ASN A 111 -16.19 3.09 -12.22
CA ASN A 111 -16.55 1.87 -12.93
C ASN A 111 -15.34 1.11 -13.48
N THR A 112 -14.30 0.94 -12.68
CA THR A 112 -13.14 0.11 -13.06
C THR A 112 -13.57 -1.36 -13.10
N THR A 113 -13.33 -2.02 -14.22
CA THR A 113 -13.69 -3.43 -14.42
C THR A 113 -13.04 -4.33 -13.36
N GLY A 114 -13.80 -5.28 -12.81
CA GLY A 114 -13.34 -6.28 -11.85
C GLY A 114 -13.37 -5.83 -10.38
N VAL A 115 -13.59 -4.53 -10.10
CA VAL A 115 -13.60 -4.02 -8.72
C VAL A 115 -14.80 -4.52 -7.92
N ASP A 116 -15.96 -4.67 -8.54
CA ASP A 116 -17.18 -5.14 -7.86
C ASP A 116 -17.07 -6.61 -7.42
N GLU A 117 -16.24 -7.40 -8.09
CA GLU A 117 -15.99 -8.79 -7.73
C GLU A 117 -15.09 -8.91 -6.49
N PHE A 118 -14.27 -7.89 -6.24
CA PHE A 118 -13.31 -7.85 -5.13
C PHE A 118 -13.80 -7.01 -3.94
N TRP A 119 -14.89 -6.27 -4.07
CA TRP A 119 -15.48 -5.42 -3.02
C TRP A 119 -16.23 -6.29 -1.95
#